data_fa198920427631858d2fdaef75ec8844
#
_entry.id   fa198920427631858d2fdaef75ec8844
#
_cell.length_a   1.000
_cell.length_b   1.000
_cell.length_c   1.000
_cell.angle_alpha   90.00
_cell.angle_beta   90.00
_cell.angle_gamma   90.00
#
_symmetry.space_group_name_H-M   'P 1'
#
loop_
_entity.id
_entity.type
_entity.pdbx_description
1 polymer ?
#
loop_
_entity_poly.entity_id
_entity_poly.type
_entity_poly.pdbx_seq_one_letter_code
_entity_poly.pdbx_strand_id
1 'polypeptide(L)'
;MSRAKIETKPYLSGGGTMFEIPPMQHEPGVSGSLATMPITGVEPRVRGELGRLLEAARTIRPILREEQADTEERGHYSPRVHEYFRANDFYKLLLPRRFGGLELGPCGFFMVIAEIGRGCPSTAWCLSLSQAHTLTLASYWPLRTQDEVFGRNGYLIAPASGNPTSAKVRRVDGGFRVSGFWRYCSGAPYSTHFFPTIEVPAEGEQPAYRAWAVIDRADYRVQDDWGRVIGMRGSGSNSIEIAEPVFVPEHRVVAETWTNELAEPAPGATLHGNPAYSGAFFAFAEGEVAAATVGLGYAAIDEFERIVRISKAPFDDSGALRAERPDWQRVLSVALAKVDAAAAALFDGGRRYEEYGRLLVENGETFDAGRSMRLNQQYFIAEELVWEALQAIVRAAGTGPQADGQKIQRYFRDVWTAMTRADQLEFFGAASTRARWESEARLAAPSLV
;
A
#
# COMPACT_ATOMS: atom_id res chain seq x y z
N MET A 1 -10.18 -32.41 -20.78
CA MET A 1 -8.80 -31.91 -20.74
C MET A 1 -8.41 -31.72 -19.28
N SER A 2 -7.42 -32.48 -18.84
CA SER A 2 -7.06 -32.73 -17.44
C SER A 2 -6.45 -31.50 -16.77
N ARG A 3 -7.04 -31.02 -15.65
CA ARG A 3 -6.46 -29.98 -14.78
C ARG A 3 -5.51 -30.67 -13.80
N ALA A 4 -4.23 -30.33 -13.89
CA ALA A 4 -3.24 -30.76 -12.93
C ALA A 4 -3.50 -30.07 -11.57
N LYS A 5 -3.66 -30.86 -10.53
CA LYS A 5 -3.68 -30.41 -9.13
C LYS A 5 -2.26 -29.99 -8.73
N ILE A 6 -2.09 -28.75 -8.31
CA ILE A 6 -0.84 -28.28 -7.72
C ILE A 6 -0.84 -28.71 -6.25
N GLU A 7 -0.08 -29.75 -5.94
CA GLU A 7 0.23 -30.13 -4.56
C GLU A 7 1.26 -29.18 -3.97
N THR A 8 0.89 -28.46 -2.93
CA THR A 8 1.80 -27.66 -2.12
C THR A 8 2.58 -28.57 -1.17
N LYS A 9 3.84 -28.90 -1.52
CA LYS A 9 4.78 -29.52 -0.57
C LYS A 9 5.38 -28.44 0.34
N PRO A 10 5.59 -28.73 1.64
CA PRO A 10 6.27 -27.82 2.55
C PRO A 10 7.76 -27.74 2.19
N TYR A 11 8.27 -26.52 1.97
CA TYR A 11 9.69 -26.27 1.74
C TYR A 11 10.47 -26.39 3.06
N LEU A 12 11.27 -27.41 3.17
CA LEU A 12 12.30 -27.56 4.19
C LEU A 12 13.57 -26.79 3.79
N SER A 13 14.19 -26.19 4.80
CA SER A 13 15.44 -25.44 4.79
C SER A 13 16.56 -26.11 4.01
N GLY A 14 17.13 -25.40 3.03
CA GLY A 14 18.38 -25.73 2.36
C GLY A 14 19.19 -24.47 2.11
N GLY A 15 20.51 -24.52 2.46
CA GLY A 15 21.45 -23.41 2.55
C GLY A 15 21.51 -22.48 1.33
N GLY A 16 21.57 -21.18 1.62
CA GLY A 16 21.51 -20.13 0.66
C GLY A 16 22.75 -20.04 -0.24
N THR A 17 22.54 -20.09 -1.53
CA THR A 17 23.42 -19.45 -2.49
C THR A 17 23.00 -17.98 -2.60
N MET A 18 23.93 -17.06 -2.35
CA MET A 18 23.75 -15.64 -2.65
C MET A 18 23.36 -15.51 -4.12
N PHE A 19 22.19 -14.90 -4.38
CA PHE A 19 21.79 -14.56 -5.75
C PHE A 19 22.73 -13.48 -6.28
N GLU A 20 23.63 -13.84 -7.19
CA GLU A 20 24.35 -12.86 -7.98
C GLU A 20 23.38 -12.26 -9.00
N ILE A 21 23.01 -11.00 -8.79
CA ILE A 21 22.34 -10.19 -9.80
C ILE A 21 23.43 -9.78 -10.80
N PRO A 22 23.31 -10.12 -12.10
CA PRO A 22 24.33 -9.72 -13.06
C PRO A 22 24.46 -8.19 -13.07
N PRO A 23 25.70 -7.64 -13.26
CA PRO A 23 25.91 -6.21 -13.31
C PRO A 23 25.10 -5.62 -14.46
N MET A 24 24.23 -4.67 -14.14
CA MET A 24 23.36 -4.01 -15.10
C MET A 24 24.17 -3.17 -16.08
N GLN A 25 23.90 -3.32 -17.36
CA GLN A 25 24.19 -2.27 -18.33
C GLN A 25 23.36 -1.05 -17.94
N HIS A 26 24.00 0.07 -17.66
CA HIS A 26 23.34 1.34 -17.37
C HIS A 26 22.38 1.67 -18.51
N GLU A 27 21.07 1.55 -18.27
CA GLU A 27 20.10 2.27 -19.11
C GLU A 27 20.43 3.75 -18.99
N PRO A 28 20.48 4.52 -20.09
CA PRO A 28 20.76 5.96 -20.05
C PRO A 28 19.77 6.60 -19.07
N GLY A 29 20.30 7.23 -18.03
CA GLY A 29 19.57 7.60 -16.85
C GLY A 29 18.40 8.50 -17.12
N VAL A 30 17.22 8.02 -16.85
CA VAL A 30 16.09 8.88 -16.51
C VAL A 30 16.33 9.38 -15.09
N SER A 31 16.85 10.59 -14.95
CA SER A 31 16.96 11.28 -13.66
C SER A 31 15.58 11.76 -13.23
N GLY A 32 14.72 10.86 -12.78
CA GLY A 32 13.45 11.24 -12.19
C GLY A 32 13.62 11.61 -10.71
N SER A 33 12.83 12.57 -10.25
CA SER A 33 13.00 13.27 -8.99
C SER A 33 12.88 12.39 -7.72
N LEU A 34 12.34 11.17 -7.77
CA LEU A 34 12.40 10.23 -6.64
C LEU A 34 13.84 9.92 -6.19
N ALA A 35 14.80 9.91 -7.14
CA ALA A 35 16.22 9.70 -6.82
C ALA A 35 16.87 10.93 -6.15
N THR A 36 16.28 12.10 -6.34
CA THR A 36 16.81 13.40 -5.89
C THR A 36 15.94 14.08 -4.83
N MET A 37 14.75 13.53 -4.52
CA MET A 37 13.97 14.06 -3.39
C MET A 37 14.79 13.93 -2.11
N PRO A 38 15.10 15.04 -1.46
CA PRO A 38 15.84 14.99 -0.20
C PRO A 38 15.00 14.17 0.80
N ILE A 39 15.63 13.20 1.46
CA ILE A 39 15.08 12.47 2.60
C ILE A 39 15.02 13.45 3.78
N THR A 40 14.24 14.52 3.62
CA THR A 40 14.04 15.54 4.65
C THR A 40 12.83 15.18 5.49
N GLY A 41 12.90 15.45 6.78
CA GLY A 41 11.81 15.17 7.71
C GLY A 41 11.73 13.73 8.23
N VAL A 42 12.63 12.84 7.80
CA VAL A 42 12.78 11.50 8.37
C VAL A 42 13.82 11.56 9.47
N GLU A 43 13.52 10.94 10.62
CA GLU A 43 14.46 10.89 11.74
C GLU A 43 15.84 10.39 11.29
N PRO A 44 16.96 10.96 11.81
CA PRO A 44 18.32 10.60 11.38
C PRO A 44 18.61 9.10 11.48
N ARG A 45 18.09 8.43 12.52
CA ARG A 45 18.26 6.98 12.75
C ARG A 45 17.60 6.11 11.66
N VAL A 46 16.48 6.58 11.08
CA VAL A 46 15.72 5.85 10.05
C VAL A 46 16.26 6.15 8.66
N ARG A 47 16.94 7.28 8.48
CA ARG A 47 17.43 7.76 7.18
C ARG A 47 18.38 6.79 6.49
N GLY A 48 19.29 6.15 7.24
CA GLY A 48 20.23 5.17 6.70
C GLY A 48 19.52 3.92 6.18
N GLU A 49 18.56 3.39 6.95
CA GLU A 49 17.76 2.23 6.57
C GLU A 49 16.87 2.53 5.37
N LEU A 50 16.22 3.69 5.35
CA LEU A 50 15.41 4.14 4.21
C LEU A 50 16.27 4.27 2.95
N GLY A 51 17.50 4.85 3.05
CA GLY A 51 18.43 4.95 1.92
C GLY A 51 18.78 3.58 1.34
N ARG A 52 19.10 2.61 2.20
CA ARG A 52 19.38 1.21 1.82
C ARG A 52 18.19 0.56 1.11
N LEU A 53 16.97 0.75 1.63
CA LEU A 53 15.76 0.18 1.04
C LEU A 53 15.41 0.81 -0.31
N LEU A 54 15.56 2.11 -0.45
CA LEU A 54 15.35 2.79 -1.73
C LEU A 54 16.36 2.30 -2.78
N GLU A 55 17.61 2.07 -2.40
CA GLU A 55 18.62 1.48 -3.29
C GLU A 55 18.27 0.03 -3.65
N ALA A 56 17.85 -0.79 -2.69
CA ALA A 56 17.37 -2.14 -2.96
C ALA A 56 16.14 -2.15 -3.90
N ALA A 57 15.21 -1.20 -3.74
CA ALA A 57 14.06 -1.04 -4.61
C ALA A 57 14.47 -0.64 -6.05
N ARG A 58 15.49 0.20 -6.20
CA ARG A 58 16.07 0.54 -7.52
C ARG A 58 16.77 -0.66 -8.14
N THR A 59 17.49 -1.44 -7.36
CA THR A 59 18.20 -2.63 -7.82
C THR A 59 17.27 -3.69 -8.40
N ILE A 60 16.11 -3.92 -7.79
CA ILE A 60 15.13 -4.90 -8.30
C ILE A 60 14.25 -4.35 -9.44
N ARG A 61 14.19 -3.04 -9.66
CA ARG A 61 13.30 -2.41 -10.64
C ARG A 61 13.35 -3.03 -12.05
N PRO A 62 14.52 -3.33 -12.64
CA PRO A 62 14.56 -3.98 -13.95
C PRO A 62 13.86 -5.33 -13.98
N ILE A 63 14.03 -6.14 -12.95
CA ILE A 63 13.37 -7.45 -12.81
C ILE A 63 11.85 -7.25 -12.72
N LEU A 64 11.39 -6.30 -11.91
CA LEU A 64 9.96 -5.97 -11.81
C LEU A 64 9.37 -5.54 -13.15
N ARG A 65 10.12 -4.76 -13.95
CA ARG A 65 9.70 -4.33 -15.29
C ARG A 65 9.68 -5.44 -16.32
N GLU A 66 10.61 -6.36 -16.24
CA GLU A 66 10.70 -7.55 -17.11
C GLU A 66 9.53 -8.50 -16.82
N GLU A 67 9.28 -8.79 -15.54
CA GLU A 67 8.27 -9.75 -15.10
C GLU A 67 6.83 -9.22 -15.09
N GLN A 68 6.54 -7.98 -15.55
CA GLN A 68 5.20 -7.41 -15.46
C GLN A 68 4.12 -8.24 -16.16
N ALA A 69 4.41 -8.82 -17.32
CA ALA A 69 3.46 -9.65 -18.06
C ALA A 69 3.15 -10.96 -17.29
N ASP A 70 4.20 -11.64 -16.82
CA ASP A 70 4.09 -12.87 -16.05
C ASP A 70 3.40 -12.62 -14.68
N THR A 71 3.60 -11.43 -14.11
CA THR A 71 2.93 -10.99 -12.88
C THR A 71 1.42 -10.84 -13.10
N GLU A 72 0.98 -10.26 -14.23
CA GLU A 72 -0.43 -10.20 -14.59
C GLU A 72 -1.03 -11.60 -14.83
N GLU A 73 -0.29 -12.48 -15.52
CA GLU A 73 -0.75 -13.84 -15.83
C GLU A 73 -0.88 -14.69 -14.55
N ARG A 74 0.09 -14.59 -13.67
CA ARG A 74 0.12 -15.33 -12.38
C ARG A 74 -0.85 -14.75 -11.36
N GLY A 75 -1.24 -13.49 -11.49
CA GLY A 75 -2.07 -12.77 -10.53
C GLY A 75 -1.30 -12.12 -9.38
N HIS A 76 0.02 -12.33 -9.26
CA HIS A 76 0.89 -11.76 -8.21
C HIS A 76 2.35 -11.82 -8.64
N TYR A 77 3.24 -11.11 -7.90
CA TYR A 77 4.68 -11.16 -8.17
C TYR A 77 5.28 -12.56 -7.98
N SER A 78 6.45 -12.79 -8.60
CA SER A 78 7.08 -14.09 -8.63
C SER A 78 7.69 -14.53 -7.29
N PRO A 79 7.95 -15.85 -7.09
CA PRO A 79 8.73 -16.33 -5.95
C PRO A 79 10.12 -15.68 -5.85
N ARG A 80 10.75 -15.36 -6.99
CA ARG A 80 12.03 -14.63 -7.03
C ARG A 80 11.92 -13.24 -6.40
N VAL A 81 10.87 -12.49 -6.72
CA VAL A 81 10.59 -11.18 -6.12
C VAL A 81 10.26 -11.32 -4.64
N HIS A 82 9.47 -12.34 -4.26
CA HIS A 82 9.17 -12.64 -2.86
C HIS A 82 10.43 -12.86 -2.02
N GLU A 83 11.35 -13.72 -2.50
CA GLU A 83 12.60 -13.99 -1.81
C GLU A 83 13.49 -12.75 -1.72
N TYR A 84 13.52 -11.93 -2.78
CA TYR A 84 14.24 -10.67 -2.74
C TYR A 84 13.67 -9.71 -1.68
N PHE A 85 12.35 -9.57 -1.60
CA PHE A 85 11.68 -8.75 -0.58
C PHE A 85 11.98 -9.26 0.82
N ARG A 86 11.96 -10.57 1.03
CA ARG A 86 12.29 -11.18 2.31
C ARG A 86 13.75 -10.93 2.70
N ALA A 87 14.69 -11.10 1.77
CA ALA A 87 16.13 -10.94 2.01
C ALA A 87 16.55 -9.48 2.27
N ASN A 88 15.77 -8.51 1.77
CA ASN A 88 16.07 -7.08 1.88
C ASN A 88 15.13 -6.31 2.83
N ASP A 89 14.44 -7.01 3.73
CA ASP A 89 13.59 -6.46 4.80
C ASP A 89 12.35 -5.66 4.33
N PHE A 90 11.87 -5.88 3.10
CA PHE A 90 10.64 -5.21 2.62
C PHE A 90 9.38 -5.62 3.38
N TYR A 91 9.42 -6.72 4.12
CA TYR A 91 8.32 -7.14 5.00
C TYR A 91 8.47 -6.64 6.44
N LYS A 92 9.42 -5.71 6.69
CA LYS A 92 9.70 -5.17 8.02
C LYS A 92 9.57 -3.64 8.10
N LEU A 93 9.04 -3.00 7.05
CA LEU A 93 9.03 -1.53 6.92
C LEU A 93 8.37 -0.84 8.12
N LEU A 94 7.21 -1.33 8.52
CA LEU A 94 6.39 -0.80 9.61
C LEU A 94 6.41 -1.67 10.87
N LEU A 95 7.24 -2.72 10.88
CA LEU A 95 7.37 -3.61 12.03
C LEU A 95 8.11 -2.91 13.16
N PRO A 96 7.66 -3.04 14.43
CA PRO A 96 8.36 -2.47 15.57
C PRO A 96 9.77 -3.05 15.74
N ARG A 97 10.72 -2.20 16.17
CA ARG A 97 12.13 -2.59 16.44
C ARG A 97 12.26 -3.72 17.43
N ARG A 98 11.34 -3.79 18.40
CA ARG A 98 11.22 -4.89 19.36
C ARG A 98 11.21 -6.25 18.69
N PHE A 99 10.65 -6.36 17.47
CA PHE A 99 10.55 -7.57 16.67
C PHE A 99 11.57 -7.62 15.51
N GLY A 100 12.59 -6.78 15.54
CA GLY A 100 13.59 -6.67 14.49
C GLY A 100 13.14 -5.88 13.27
N GLY A 101 12.12 -5.04 13.43
CA GLY A 101 11.57 -4.17 12.39
C GLY A 101 12.33 -2.85 12.20
N LEU A 102 11.95 -2.12 11.17
CA LEU A 102 12.64 -0.90 10.73
C LEU A 102 11.96 0.38 11.22
N GLU A 103 10.68 0.34 11.58
CA GLU A 103 9.92 1.50 12.06
C GLU A 103 10.07 2.74 11.17
N LEU A 104 9.97 2.55 9.86
CA LEU A 104 10.17 3.67 8.92
C LEU A 104 9.12 4.78 9.06
N GLY A 105 7.99 4.47 9.69
CA GLY A 105 6.83 5.35 9.71
C GLY A 105 6.13 5.48 8.34
N PRO A 106 4.97 6.15 8.28
CA PRO A 106 4.20 6.32 7.05
C PRO A 106 4.99 6.99 5.92
N CYS A 107 5.74 8.05 6.18
CA CYS A 107 6.50 8.74 5.14
C CYS A 107 7.54 7.82 4.48
N GLY A 108 8.35 7.13 5.26
CA GLY A 108 9.36 6.20 4.76
C GLY A 108 8.74 5.01 4.02
N PHE A 109 7.64 4.48 4.55
CA PHE A 109 6.87 3.42 3.91
C PHE A 109 6.36 3.84 2.53
N PHE A 110 5.72 5.02 2.41
CA PHE A 110 5.22 5.54 1.13
C PHE A 110 6.34 5.71 0.09
N MET A 111 7.50 6.20 0.51
CA MET A 111 8.66 6.36 -0.39
C MET A 111 9.12 5.01 -0.96
N VAL A 112 9.22 3.97 -0.13
CA VAL A 112 9.63 2.63 -0.57
C VAL A 112 8.59 2.02 -1.51
N ILE A 113 7.30 2.12 -1.17
CA ILE A 113 6.22 1.60 -2.03
C ILE A 113 6.18 2.30 -3.37
N ALA A 114 6.32 3.63 -3.41
CA ALA A 114 6.38 4.38 -4.67
C ALA A 114 7.56 3.95 -5.55
N GLU A 115 8.73 3.69 -4.95
CA GLU A 115 9.91 3.21 -5.69
C GLU A 115 9.70 1.80 -6.29
N ILE A 116 9.04 0.88 -5.57
CA ILE A 116 8.62 -0.43 -6.09
C ILE A 116 7.58 -0.26 -7.21
N GLY A 117 6.61 0.67 -7.04
CA GLY A 117 5.58 0.97 -8.04
C GLY A 117 6.14 1.47 -9.36
N ARG A 118 7.26 2.19 -9.33
CA ARG A 118 8.01 2.58 -10.53
C ARG A 118 8.57 1.37 -11.31
N GLY A 119 8.76 0.23 -10.63
CA GLY A 119 9.11 -1.05 -11.27
C GLY A 119 7.88 -1.80 -11.78
N CYS A 120 6.91 -2.05 -10.90
CA CYS A 120 5.66 -2.73 -11.22
C CYS A 120 4.54 -2.25 -10.27
N PRO A 121 3.53 -1.52 -10.77
CA PRO A 121 2.43 -0.99 -9.94
C PRO A 121 1.66 -2.06 -9.18
N SER A 122 1.29 -3.16 -9.83
CA SER A 122 0.57 -4.27 -9.20
C SER A 122 1.37 -4.93 -8.07
N THR A 123 2.70 -5.06 -8.22
CA THR A 123 3.59 -5.57 -7.18
C THR A 123 3.65 -4.62 -5.99
N ALA A 124 3.73 -3.30 -6.24
CA ALA A 124 3.70 -2.29 -5.18
C ALA A 124 2.38 -2.32 -4.41
N TRP A 125 1.27 -2.43 -5.11
CA TRP A 125 -0.06 -2.58 -4.51
C TRP A 125 -0.13 -3.82 -3.61
N CYS A 126 0.32 -4.97 -4.11
CA CYS A 126 0.37 -6.22 -3.35
C CYS A 126 1.21 -6.09 -2.08
N LEU A 127 2.42 -5.52 -2.18
CA LEU A 127 3.32 -5.29 -1.05
C LEU A 127 2.73 -4.28 -0.06
N SER A 128 2.22 -3.15 -0.55
CA SER A 128 1.69 -2.07 0.27
C SER A 128 0.55 -2.56 1.15
N LEU A 129 -0.50 -3.11 0.55
CA LEU A 129 -1.70 -3.52 1.29
C LEU A 129 -1.42 -4.70 2.24
N SER A 130 -0.45 -5.56 1.93
CA SER A 130 -0.08 -6.66 2.82
C SER A 130 0.81 -6.21 4.00
N GLN A 131 1.50 -5.06 3.88
CA GLN A 131 2.40 -4.54 4.93
C GLN A 131 1.77 -3.46 5.81
N ALA A 132 0.84 -2.69 5.27
CA ALA A 132 0.20 -1.59 5.98
C ALA A 132 -0.48 -2.02 7.29
N HIS A 133 -1.07 -3.20 7.31
CA HIS A 133 -1.74 -3.75 8.50
C HIS A 133 -0.79 -4.07 9.66
N THR A 134 0.52 -4.11 9.41
CA THR A 134 1.55 -4.19 10.46
C THR A 134 1.48 -2.99 11.40
N LEU A 135 1.27 -1.77 10.84
CA LEU A 135 1.11 -0.55 11.63
C LEU A 135 -0.12 -0.66 12.55
N THR A 136 -1.25 -1.08 12.00
CA THR A 136 -2.51 -1.23 12.73
C THR A 136 -2.40 -2.28 13.83
N LEU A 137 -1.82 -3.44 13.52
CA LEU A 137 -1.63 -4.52 14.49
C LEU A 137 -0.72 -4.06 15.64
N ALA A 138 0.41 -3.42 15.32
CA ALA A 138 1.33 -2.89 16.32
C ALA A 138 0.71 -1.78 17.18
N SER A 139 -0.27 -1.03 16.64
CA SER A 139 -0.97 0.04 17.37
C SER A 139 -1.98 -0.50 18.40
N TYR A 140 -2.78 -1.48 18.03
CA TYR A 140 -3.98 -1.83 18.81
C TYR A 140 -3.91 -3.15 19.56
N TRP A 141 -3.16 -4.15 19.09
CA TRP A 141 -3.17 -5.47 19.73
C TRP A 141 -2.25 -5.54 20.95
N PRO A 142 -2.63 -6.34 21.96
CA PRO A 142 -1.79 -6.56 23.14
C PRO A 142 -0.47 -7.24 22.75
N LEU A 143 0.57 -7.03 23.57
CA LEU A 143 1.91 -7.59 23.34
C LEU A 143 1.87 -9.10 23.08
N ARG A 144 1.02 -9.85 23.80
CA ARG A 144 0.86 -11.29 23.59
C ARG A 144 0.55 -11.63 22.13
N THR A 145 -0.42 -10.94 21.52
CA THR A 145 -0.75 -11.16 20.10
C THR A 145 0.41 -10.79 19.19
N GLN A 146 1.07 -9.67 19.47
CA GLN A 146 2.23 -9.23 18.71
C GLN A 146 3.38 -10.24 18.79
N ASP A 147 3.66 -10.81 19.96
CA ASP A 147 4.66 -11.89 20.16
C ASP A 147 4.30 -13.14 19.35
N GLU A 148 3.02 -13.55 19.34
CA GLU A 148 2.54 -14.69 18.56
C GLU A 148 2.65 -14.47 17.05
N VAL A 149 2.31 -13.27 16.56
CA VAL A 149 2.20 -12.94 15.14
C VAL A 149 3.55 -12.54 14.55
N PHE A 150 4.26 -11.60 15.19
CA PHE A 150 5.54 -11.10 14.72
C PHE A 150 6.70 -12.03 15.10
N GLY A 151 6.65 -12.63 16.30
CA GLY A 151 7.74 -13.44 16.84
C GLY A 151 8.03 -14.70 16.05
N ARG A 152 7.02 -15.30 15.42
CA ARG A 152 7.17 -16.54 14.66
C ARG A 152 8.05 -16.41 13.42
N ASN A 153 7.84 -15.34 12.63
CA ASN A 153 8.50 -15.16 11.34
C ASN A 153 9.45 -13.96 11.30
N GLY A 154 9.40 -13.07 12.28
CA GLY A 154 10.11 -11.79 12.28
C GLY A 154 9.57 -10.80 11.24
N TYR A 155 8.37 -11.04 10.69
CA TYR A 155 7.64 -10.17 9.76
C TYR A 155 6.17 -10.60 9.66
N LEU A 156 5.35 -9.70 9.09
CA LEU A 156 3.94 -9.94 8.81
C LEU A 156 3.64 -9.67 7.33
N ILE A 157 2.89 -10.58 6.71
CA ILE A 157 2.23 -10.35 5.42
C ILE A 157 0.76 -10.67 5.66
N ALA A 158 -0.05 -9.63 5.81
CA ALA A 158 -1.45 -9.78 6.20
C ALA A 158 -2.38 -8.99 5.27
N PRO A 159 -2.94 -9.62 4.22
CA PRO A 159 -4.05 -9.04 3.48
C PRO A 159 -5.22 -8.82 4.43
N ALA A 160 -6.01 -7.78 4.15
CA ALA A 160 -7.23 -7.47 4.89
C ALA A 160 -8.46 -7.46 3.98
N SER A 161 -9.61 -7.48 4.61
CA SER A 161 -10.88 -7.15 3.96
C SER A 161 -11.76 -6.40 4.96
N GLY A 162 -12.16 -5.18 4.58
CA GLY A 162 -13.01 -4.30 5.38
C GLY A 162 -14.50 -4.64 5.33
N ASN A 163 -14.92 -5.68 4.59
CA ASN A 163 -16.32 -6.04 4.47
C ASN A 163 -16.69 -7.25 5.35
N PRO A 164 -17.41 -7.06 6.47
CA PRO A 164 -17.77 -8.12 7.40
C PRO A 164 -18.96 -8.98 6.93
N THR A 165 -19.67 -8.61 5.87
CA THR A 165 -20.98 -9.19 5.51
C THR A 165 -20.94 -10.68 5.18
N SER A 166 -19.77 -11.22 4.85
CA SER A 166 -19.59 -12.66 4.57
C SER A 166 -19.15 -13.45 5.80
N ALA A 167 -18.83 -12.78 6.89
CA ALA A 167 -18.37 -13.43 8.12
C ALA A 167 -19.53 -14.03 8.90
N LYS A 168 -19.34 -15.27 9.38
CA LYS A 168 -20.20 -15.90 10.38
C LYS A 168 -19.38 -16.03 11.66
N VAL A 169 -19.82 -15.33 12.70
CA VAL A 169 -19.12 -15.25 13.97
C VAL A 169 -20.01 -15.76 15.09
N ARG A 170 -19.45 -16.59 15.97
CA ARG A 170 -20.12 -17.06 17.18
C ARG A 170 -19.16 -16.96 18.35
N ARG A 171 -19.60 -16.35 19.45
CA ARG A 171 -18.85 -16.36 20.70
C ARG A 171 -18.76 -17.77 21.28
N VAL A 172 -17.62 -18.09 21.85
CA VAL A 172 -17.36 -19.34 22.57
C VAL A 172 -16.45 -19.01 23.75
N ASP A 173 -16.27 -19.96 24.66
CA ASP A 173 -15.36 -19.78 25.79
C ASP A 173 -13.94 -19.43 25.31
N GLY A 174 -13.40 -18.30 25.80
CA GLY A 174 -12.06 -17.78 25.48
C GLY A 174 -11.88 -17.14 24.10
N GLY A 175 -12.96 -16.95 23.29
CA GLY A 175 -12.84 -16.32 21.97
C GLY A 175 -14.05 -16.49 21.05
N PHE A 176 -13.75 -16.71 19.77
CA PHE A 176 -14.76 -16.72 18.70
C PHE A 176 -14.55 -17.90 17.76
N ARG A 177 -15.65 -18.43 17.22
CA ARG A 177 -15.63 -19.28 16.03
C ARG A 177 -15.98 -18.43 14.83
N VAL A 178 -15.06 -18.38 13.82
CA VAL A 178 -15.17 -17.53 12.65
C VAL A 178 -15.10 -18.40 11.40
N SER A 179 -16.04 -18.19 10.46
CA SER A 179 -16.01 -18.73 9.11
C SER A 179 -16.53 -17.70 8.13
N GLY A 180 -16.28 -17.85 6.83
CA GLY A 180 -16.76 -16.91 5.82
C GLY A 180 -15.95 -16.90 4.55
N PHE A 181 -16.28 -15.94 3.68
CA PHE A 181 -15.65 -15.74 2.39
C PHE A 181 -15.44 -14.23 2.16
N TRP A 182 -14.19 -13.81 1.97
CA TRP A 182 -13.82 -12.41 1.77
C TRP A 182 -13.16 -12.21 0.42
N ARG A 183 -13.58 -11.20 -0.31
CA ARG A 183 -13.04 -10.83 -1.63
C ARG A 183 -12.06 -9.69 -1.53
N TYR A 184 -11.23 -9.58 -2.56
CA TYR A 184 -10.29 -8.46 -2.76
C TYR A 184 -9.23 -8.34 -1.65
N CYS A 185 -8.71 -9.50 -1.19
CA CYS A 185 -7.68 -9.56 -0.16
C CYS A 185 -6.29 -9.40 -0.78
N SER A 186 -5.90 -8.15 -1.10
CA SER A 186 -4.64 -7.84 -1.81
C SER A 186 -3.42 -8.35 -1.05
N GLY A 187 -2.51 -9.05 -1.75
CA GLY A 187 -1.33 -9.67 -1.16
C GLY A 187 -1.54 -11.07 -0.59
N ALA A 188 -2.71 -11.69 -0.82
CA ALA A 188 -3.06 -13.00 -0.28
C ALA A 188 -2.09 -14.15 -0.60
N PRO A 189 -1.48 -14.28 -1.80
CA PRO A 189 -0.68 -15.45 -2.15
C PRO A 189 0.48 -15.76 -1.20
N TYR A 190 1.16 -14.73 -0.67
CA TYR A 190 2.29 -14.89 0.26
C TYR A 190 1.95 -14.59 1.70
N SER A 191 0.66 -14.49 2.04
CA SER A 191 0.21 -14.12 3.38
C SER A 191 0.68 -15.11 4.45
N THR A 192 1.08 -14.56 5.58
CA THR A 192 1.38 -15.31 6.82
C THR A 192 0.17 -15.35 7.74
N HIS A 193 -0.66 -14.31 7.67
CA HIS A 193 -1.89 -14.15 8.43
C HIS A 193 -2.96 -13.50 7.55
N PHE A 194 -4.20 -13.54 8.00
CA PHE A 194 -5.31 -12.81 7.41
C PHE A 194 -5.92 -11.84 8.43
N PHE A 195 -6.29 -10.66 7.96
CA PHE A 195 -6.77 -9.55 8.77
C PHE A 195 -8.20 -9.13 8.34
N PRO A 196 -9.22 -9.96 8.64
CA PRO A 196 -10.59 -9.63 8.29
C PRO A 196 -11.22 -8.66 9.26
N THR A 197 -12.12 -7.80 8.76
CA THR A 197 -13.19 -7.24 9.57
C THR A 197 -14.27 -8.31 9.77
N ILE A 198 -14.74 -8.45 11.00
CA ILE A 198 -15.82 -9.33 11.41
C ILE A 198 -16.87 -8.53 12.18
N GLU A 199 -18.11 -9.01 12.22
CA GLU A 199 -19.16 -8.50 13.09
C GLU A 199 -19.33 -9.44 14.28
N VAL A 200 -18.94 -8.96 15.45
CA VAL A 200 -19.10 -9.71 16.69
C VAL A 200 -20.56 -9.57 17.15
N PRO A 201 -21.29 -10.68 17.36
CA PRO A 201 -22.72 -10.61 17.71
C PRO A 201 -22.94 -10.00 19.10
N ALA A 202 -24.11 -9.42 19.28
CA ALA A 202 -24.57 -8.92 20.58
C ALA A 202 -24.59 -10.04 21.64
N GLU A 203 -24.27 -9.68 22.88
CA GLU A 203 -24.32 -10.60 24.03
C GLU A 203 -24.78 -9.86 25.30
N GLY A 204 -25.89 -10.28 25.87
CA GLY A 204 -26.48 -9.60 27.01
C GLY A 204 -26.82 -8.15 26.66
N GLU A 205 -26.27 -7.20 27.42
CA GLU A 205 -26.45 -5.74 27.18
C GLU A 205 -25.44 -5.18 26.16
N GLN A 206 -24.43 -5.95 25.76
CA GLN A 206 -23.45 -5.50 24.76
C GLN A 206 -24.03 -5.59 23.35
N PRO A 207 -24.12 -4.47 22.61
CA PRO A 207 -24.57 -4.50 21.21
C PRO A 207 -23.56 -5.25 20.31
N ALA A 208 -24.00 -5.67 19.13
CA ALA A 208 -23.10 -6.12 18.09
C ALA A 208 -22.12 -5.00 17.69
N TYR A 209 -20.88 -5.36 17.37
CA TYR A 209 -19.85 -4.40 16.97
C TYR A 209 -18.93 -4.98 15.92
N ARG A 210 -18.35 -4.09 15.12
CA ARG A 210 -17.31 -4.46 14.16
C ARG A 210 -15.97 -4.61 14.87
N ALA A 211 -15.21 -5.60 14.43
CA ALA A 211 -13.89 -5.90 14.98
C ALA A 211 -12.94 -6.35 13.89
N TRP A 212 -11.65 -6.12 14.11
CA TRP A 212 -10.58 -6.76 13.36
C TRP A 212 -10.16 -8.04 14.05
N ALA A 213 -9.89 -9.08 13.27
CA ALA A 213 -9.33 -10.32 13.76
C ALA A 213 -7.98 -10.62 13.09
N VAL A 214 -7.13 -11.39 13.73
CA VAL A 214 -5.88 -11.91 13.13
C VAL A 214 -5.94 -13.43 13.11
N ILE A 215 -5.89 -14.01 11.90
CA ILE A 215 -6.11 -15.44 11.66
C ILE A 215 -4.84 -16.02 11.01
N ASP A 216 -4.37 -17.15 11.52
CA ASP A 216 -3.16 -17.82 11.05
C ASP A 216 -3.32 -18.38 9.64
N ARG A 217 -2.25 -18.44 8.87
CA ARG A 217 -2.22 -18.97 7.49
C ARG A 217 -2.81 -20.38 7.36
N ALA A 218 -2.67 -21.20 8.37
CA ALA A 218 -3.15 -22.58 8.38
C ALA A 218 -4.68 -22.69 8.41
N ASP A 219 -5.38 -21.64 8.84
CA ASP A 219 -6.81 -21.64 9.12
C ASP A 219 -7.67 -21.11 7.96
N TYR A 220 -7.06 -20.75 6.82
CA TYR A 220 -7.80 -20.27 5.64
C TYR A 220 -7.21 -20.76 4.33
N ARG A 221 -8.01 -20.70 3.28
CA ARG A 221 -7.63 -20.97 1.91
C ARG A 221 -7.63 -19.68 1.09
N VAL A 222 -6.58 -19.48 0.29
CA VAL A 222 -6.53 -18.46 -0.75
C VAL A 222 -7.09 -19.08 -2.01
N GLN A 223 -8.10 -18.44 -2.62
CA GLN A 223 -8.73 -18.92 -3.84
C GLN A 223 -7.94 -18.47 -5.06
N ASP A 224 -7.93 -19.27 -6.12
CA ASP A 224 -7.31 -18.90 -7.40
C ASP A 224 -8.37 -18.21 -8.29
N ASP A 225 -8.77 -17.00 -7.92
CA ASP A 225 -9.86 -16.27 -8.55
C ASP A 225 -9.54 -14.83 -8.95
N TRP A 226 -8.26 -14.40 -8.80
CA TRP A 226 -7.82 -13.07 -9.19
C TRP A 226 -7.26 -13.02 -10.61
N GLY A 227 -7.22 -11.81 -11.23
CA GLY A 227 -6.60 -11.54 -12.53
C GLY A 227 -7.58 -11.27 -13.68
N ARG A 228 -8.88 -11.54 -13.50
CA ARG A 228 -9.91 -11.28 -14.53
C ARG A 228 -10.58 -9.92 -14.35
N VAL A 229 -9.76 -8.88 -14.21
CA VAL A 229 -10.17 -7.48 -14.03
C VAL A 229 -9.46 -6.60 -15.06
N ILE A 230 -9.86 -5.34 -15.19
CA ILE A 230 -9.27 -4.43 -16.19
C ILE A 230 -7.79 -4.21 -15.91
N GLY A 231 -7.43 -3.80 -14.71
CA GLY A 231 -6.06 -3.51 -14.28
C GLY A 231 -5.75 -4.07 -12.90
N MET A 232 -4.55 -3.80 -12.37
CA MET A 232 -4.05 -4.34 -11.09
C MET A 232 -4.11 -5.88 -11.05
N ARG A 233 -3.99 -6.53 -12.19
CA ARG A 233 -4.12 -7.99 -12.32
C ARG A 233 -3.09 -8.75 -11.50
N GLY A 234 -1.91 -8.18 -11.29
CA GLY A 234 -0.82 -8.76 -10.51
C GLY A 234 -0.83 -8.41 -9.02
N SER A 235 -1.92 -7.85 -8.48
CA SER A 235 -1.99 -7.37 -7.09
C SER A 235 -2.26 -8.47 -6.05
N GLY A 236 -2.46 -9.72 -6.48
CA GLY A 236 -2.74 -10.82 -5.56
C GLY A 236 -4.00 -10.62 -4.73
N SER A 237 -5.02 -9.94 -5.28
CA SER A 237 -6.25 -9.60 -4.56
C SER A 237 -7.26 -10.77 -4.58
N ASN A 238 -6.73 -11.96 -4.34
CA ASN A 238 -7.49 -13.20 -4.30
C ASN A 238 -8.52 -13.18 -3.17
N SER A 239 -9.58 -13.98 -3.32
CA SER A 239 -10.51 -14.24 -2.23
C SER A 239 -9.87 -15.16 -1.18
N ILE A 240 -10.31 -14.98 0.07
CA ILE A 240 -9.93 -15.84 1.20
C ILE A 240 -11.19 -16.51 1.73
N GLU A 241 -11.11 -17.83 1.96
CA GLU A 241 -12.18 -18.66 2.48
C GLU A 241 -11.78 -19.34 3.78
N ILE A 242 -12.66 -19.26 4.77
CA ILE A 242 -12.66 -20.08 5.99
C ILE A 242 -13.94 -20.90 5.94
N ALA A 243 -13.87 -22.10 5.34
CA ALA A 243 -15.04 -22.94 5.09
C ALA A 243 -15.61 -23.52 6.39
N GLU A 244 -14.75 -24.04 7.27
CA GLU A 244 -15.12 -24.57 8.58
C GLU A 244 -14.77 -23.57 9.68
N PRO A 245 -15.63 -23.36 10.70
CA PRO A 245 -15.39 -22.38 11.74
C PRO A 245 -14.09 -22.63 12.52
N VAL A 246 -13.10 -21.73 12.38
CA VAL A 246 -11.84 -21.75 13.11
C VAL A 246 -11.97 -21.02 14.44
N PHE A 247 -11.19 -21.42 15.44
CA PHE A 247 -11.15 -20.75 16.73
C PHE A 247 -10.16 -19.57 16.68
N VAL A 248 -10.66 -18.38 17.00
CA VAL A 248 -9.88 -17.15 17.13
C VAL A 248 -9.91 -16.71 18.59
N PRO A 249 -8.77 -16.76 19.31
CA PRO A 249 -8.72 -16.33 20.71
C PRO A 249 -9.13 -14.86 20.88
N GLU A 250 -9.74 -14.53 22.01
CA GLU A 250 -10.22 -13.17 22.28
C GLU A 250 -9.13 -12.09 22.13
N HIS A 251 -7.90 -12.37 22.60
CA HIS A 251 -6.78 -11.42 22.48
C HIS A 251 -6.35 -11.14 21.03
N ARG A 252 -6.81 -11.91 20.05
CA ARG A 252 -6.56 -11.70 18.61
C ARG A 252 -7.69 -10.91 17.92
N VAL A 253 -8.68 -10.48 18.68
CA VAL A 253 -9.81 -9.69 18.17
C VAL A 253 -9.81 -8.33 18.87
N VAL A 254 -9.85 -7.24 18.10
CA VAL A 254 -9.88 -5.87 18.61
C VAL A 254 -11.05 -5.16 17.97
N ALA A 255 -11.80 -4.39 18.77
CA ALA A 255 -12.87 -3.55 18.25
C ALA A 255 -12.34 -2.62 17.16
N GLU A 256 -13.05 -2.53 16.05
CA GLU A 256 -12.68 -1.68 14.94
C GLU A 256 -12.84 -0.22 15.33
N THR A 257 -11.74 0.51 15.36
CA THR A 257 -11.71 1.94 15.66
C THR A 257 -11.53 2.74 14.38
N TRP A 258 -12.54 2.74 13.52
CA TRP A 258 -12.61 3.65 12.38
C TRP A 258 -12.93 5.08 12.84
N THR A 259 -12.22 5.54 13.87
CA THR A 259 -12.39 6.90 14.33
C THR A 259 -11.46 7.80 13.54
N ASN A 260 -12.05 8.81 12.91
CA ASN A 260 -11.30 9.90 12.31
C ASN A 260 -10.69 10.84 13.35
N GLU A 261 -10.93 10.55 14.63
CA GLU A 261 -10.54 11.37 15.77
C GLU A 261 -10.01 10.49 16.90
N LEU A 262 -8.80 10.77 17.36
CA LEU A 262 -8.16 10.13 18.49
C LEU A 262 -7.91 11.18 19.57
N ALA A 263 -8.65 11.09 20.67
CA ALA A 263 -8.40 11.90 21.87
C ALA A 263 -7.20 11.34 22.67
N GLU A 264 -6.97 10.03 22.58
CA GLU A 264 -5.87 9.33 23.24
C GLU A 264 -5.16 8.41 22.23
N PRO A 265 -3.83 8.23 22.35
CA PRO A 265 -3.10 7.34 21.46
C PRO A 265 -3.46 5.88 21.74
N ALA A 266 -3.42 5.05 20.68
CA ALA A 266 -3.52 3.60 20.84
C ALA A 266 -2.38 3.06 21.71
N PRO A 267 -2.59 1.90 22.39
CA PRO A 267 -1.61 1.31 23.32
C PRO A 267 -0.22 1.11 22.74
N GLY A 268 -0.12 0.88 21.42
CA GLY A 268 1.13 0.65 20.71
C GLY A 268 2.10 1.82 20.78
N ALA A 269 1.63 3.06 20.83
CA ALA A 269 2.49 4.22 20.96
C ALA A 269 3.37 4.14 22.22
N THR A 270 2.75 3.80 23.36
CA THR A 270 3.46 3.61 24.63
C THR A 270 4.29 2.31 24.63
N LEU A 271 3.70 1.21 24.11
CA LEU A 271 4.35 -0.11 24.10
C LEU A 271 5.67 -0.11 23.33
N HIS A 272 5.75 0.65 22.23
CA HIS A 272 6.93 0.73 21.37
C HIS A 272 7.74 2.01 21.57
N GLY A 273 7.24 2.97 22.35
CA GLY A 273 7.86 4.28 22.51
C GLY A 273 7.97 5.06 21.19
N ASN A 274 6.98 4.86 20.29
CA ASN A 274 7.00 5.44 18.95
C ASN A 274 5.59 5.98 18.58
N PRO A 275 5.46 7.32 18.42
CA PRO A 275 4.19 7.96 18.05
C PRO A 275 3.58 7.51 16.73
N ALA A 276 4.35 6.90 15.83
CA ALA A 276 3.81 6.34 14.59
C ALA A 276 2.75 5.27 14.85
N TYR A 277 2.79 4.61 16.03
CA TYR A 277 1.77 3.62 16.45
C TYR A 277 0.63 4.25 17.26
N SER A 278 0.34 5.54 17.04
CA SER A 278 -0.78 6.25 17.70
C SER A 278 -2.16 5.72 17.33
N GLY A 279 -2.27 4.98 16.20
CA GLY A 279 -3.50 4.29 15.82
C GLY A 279 -4.43 5.05 14.88
N ALA A 280 -4.01 6.16 14.29
CA ALA A 280 -4.82 6.92 13.32
C ALA A 280 -4.93 6.17 11.97
N PHE A 281 -5.54 4.99 11.99
CA PHE A 281 -5.63 4.09 10.83
C PHE A 281 -6.20 4.79 9.61
N PHE A 282 -7.32 5.49 9.77
CA PHE A 282 -8.00 6.14 8.66
C PHE A 282 -7.16 7.23 7.99
N ALA A 283 -6.34 7.95 8.77
CA ALA A 283 -5.42 8.97 8.25
C ALA A 283 -4.20 8.38 7.49
N PHE A 284 -4.02 7.07 7.53
CA PHE A 284 -2.93 6.36 6.88
C PHE A 284 -3.39 5.53 5.68
N ALA A 285 -4.56 4.87 5.79
CA ALA A 285 -5.01 3.83 4.86
C ALA A 285 -5.07 4.26 3.40
N GLU A 286 -5.44 5.50 3.09
CA GLU A 286 -5.46 5.97 1.70
C GLU A 286 -4.06 6.25 1.16
N GLY A 287 -3.14 6.66 2.03
CA GLY A 287 -1.74 6.88 1.64
C GLY A 287 -1.02 5.62 1.15
N GLU A 288 -1.39 4.44 1.70
CA GLU A 288 -0.82 3.15 1.26
C GLU A 288 -1.14 2.83 -0.19
N VAL A 289 -2.32 3.23 -0.64
CA VAL A 289 -2.82 3.05 -2.01
C VAL A 289 -2.22 4.10 -2.94
N ALA A 290 -2.26 5.37 -2.52
CA ALA A 290 -1.69 6.49 -3.25
C ALA A 290 -0.19 6.29 -3.52
N ALA A 291 0.54 5.63 -2.61
CA ALA A 291 1.96 5.34 -2.80
C ALA A 291 2.23 4.44 -4.02
N ALA A 292 1.43 3.38 -4.22
CA ALA A 292 1.54 2.53 -5.40
C ALA A 292 1.17 3.29 -6.68
N THR A 293 0.15 4.15 -6.61
CA THR A 293 -0.32 4.99 -7.73
C THR A 293 0.71 6.05 -8.12
N VAL A 294 1.38 6.70 -7.16
CA VAL A 294 2.48 7.65 -7.45
C VAL A 294 3.63 6.94 -8.14
N GLY A 295 4.00 5.74 -7.68
CA GLY A 295 5.00 4.89 -8.34
C GLY A 295 4.64 4.55 -9.79
N LEU A 296 3.36 4.24 -10.06
CA LEU A 296 2.82 4.03 -11.39
C LEU A 296 3.01 5.28 -12.28
N GLY A 297 2.78 6.47 -11.73
CA GLY A 297 3.01 7.73 -12.45
C GLY A 297 4.44 7.84 -12.97
N TYR A 298 5.43 7.55 -12.14
CA TYR A 298 6.84 7.54 -12.57
C TYR A 298 7.15 6.42 -13.57
N ALA A 299 6.54 5.23 -13.42
CA ALA A 299 6.70 4.15 -14.41
C ALA A 299 6.19 4.56 -15.78
N ALA A 300 5.07 5.27 -15.84
CA ALA A 300 4.49 5.79 -17.08
C ALA A 300 5.36 6.87 -17.72
N ILE A 301 5.95 7.76 -16.93
CA ILE A 301 6.91 8.79 -17.38
C ILE A 301 8.15 8.11 -17.98
N ASP A 302 8.76 7.16 -17.29
CA ASP A 302 9.93 6.43 -17.77
C ASP A 302 9.65 5.75 -19.12
N GLU A 303 8.51 5.10 -19.26
CA GLU A 303 8.13 4.42 -20.50
C GLU A 303 7.81 5.43 -21.63
N PHE A 304 7.13 6.53 -21.32
CA PHE A 304 6.83 7.56 -22.28
C PHE A 304 8.11 8.24 -22.79
N GLU A 305 9.05 8.56 -21.89
CA GLU A 305 10.36 9.11 -22.27
C GLU A 305 11.12 8.14 -23.18
N ARG A 306 11.14 6.85 -22.87
CA ARG A 306 11.72 5.82 -23.75
C ARG A 306 11.08 5.83 -25.14
N ILE A 307 9.75 5.89 -25.22
CA ILE A 307 9.02 5.89 -26.48
C ILE A 307 9.38 7.12 -27.32
N VAL A 308 9.35 8.32 -26.74
CA VAL A 308 9.61 9.56 -27.52
C VAL A 308 11.05 9.65 -28.01
N ARG A 309 12.01 9.05 -27.30
CA ARG A 309 13.42 9.02 -27.68
C ARG A 309 13.74 8.06 -28.84
N ILE A 310 12.89 7.05 -29.10
CA ILE A 310 13.12 6.05 -30.16
C ILE A 310 12.14 6.13 -31.32
N SER A 311 11.03 6.86 -31.17
CA SER A 311 9.97 6.92 -32.18
C SER A 311 10.06 8.22 -32.99
N LYS A 312 9.90 8.08 -34.33
CA LYS A 312 9.79 9.23 -35.23
C LYS A 312 8.46 9.98 -35.00
N ALA A 313 8.51 11.28 -35.21
CA ALA A 313 7.31 12.12 -35.21
C ALA A 313 6.41 11.74 -36.39
N PRO A 314 5.10 11.47 -36.19
CA PRO A 314 4.18 11.19 -37.27
C PRO A 314 3.98 12.43 -38.15
N PHE A 315 3.81 12.22 -39.45
CA PHE A 315 3.57 13.30 -40.43
C PHE A 315 4.72 14.30 -40.51
N ASP A 316 5.94 13.90 -40.18
CA ASP A 316 7.15 14.73 -40.27
C ASP A 316 8.14 14.09 -41.25
N ASP A 317 8.23 14.67 -42.44
CA ASP A 317 9.09 14.18 -43.53
C ASP A 317 10.59 14.34 -43.23
N SER A 318 10.97 15.17 -42.23
CA SER A 318 12.36 15.32 -41.79
C SER A 318 12.92 14.06 -41.11
N GLY A 319 12.04 13.17 -40.65
CA GLY A 319 12.40 11.96 -39.89
C GLY A 319 12.83 12.24 -38.45
N ALA A 320 12.54 13.44 -37.91
CA ALA A 320 12.85 13.84 -36.55
C ALA A 320 12.22 12.90 -35.52
N LEU A 321 12.91 12.67 -34.41
CA LEU A 321 12.38 11.94 -33.28
C LEU A 321 11.32 12.77 -32.53
N ARG A 322 10.36 12.11 -31.89
CA ARG A 322 9.38 12.77 -31.05
C ARG A 322 10.04 13.58 -29.94
N ALA A 323 11.16 13.11 -29.39
CA ALA A 323 11.94 13.81 -28.37
C ALA A 323 12.49 15.17 -28.84
N GLU A 324 12.64 15.37 -30.14
CA GLU A 324 13.13 16.63 -30.72
C GLU A 324 12.01 17.66 -30.95
N ARG A 325 10.75 17.30 -30.73
CA ARG A 325 9.57 18.13 -31.00
C ARG A 325 9.00 18.75 -29.72
N PRO A 326 8.73 20.04 -29.70
CA PRO A 326 8.22 20.77 -28.54
C PRO A 326 6.93 20.16 -27.94
N ASP A 327 6.06 19.61 -28.78
CA ASP A 327 4.77 19.06 -28.32
C ASP A 327 4.96 17.89 -27.34
N TRP A 328 5.84 16.94 -27.66
CA TRP A 328 6.13 15.80 -26.78
C TRP A 328 6.98 16.20 -25.57
N GLN A 329 7.92 17.14 -25.74
CA GLN A 329 8.70 17.71 -24.65
C GLN A 329 7.78 18.37 -23.62
N ARG A 330 6.79 19.16 -24.08
CA ARG A 330 5.79 19.80 -23.20
C ARG A 330 4.96 18.76 -22.44
N VAL A 331 4.46 17.68 -23.12
CA VAL A 331 3.68 16.64 -22.46
C VAL A 331 4.52 15.95 -21.38
N LEU A 332 5.76 15.58 -21.69
CA LEU A 332 6.68 14.93 -20.72
C LEU A 332 6.93 15.84 -19.51
N SER A 333 7.25 17.11 -19.74
CA SER A 333 7.54 18.09 -18.68
C SER A 333 6.34 18.34 -17.77
N VAL A 334 5.13 18.51 -18.34
CA VAL A 334 3.91 18.74 -17.54
C VAL A 334 3.50 17.47 -16.76
N ALA A 335 3.60 16.30 -17.39
CA ALA A 335 3.31 15.04 -16.72
C ALA A 335 4.27 14.79 -15.55
N LEU A 336 5.58 15.01 -15.75
CA LEU A 336 6.58 14.90 -14.70
C LEU A 336 6.28 15.85 -13.53
N ALA A 337 5.98 17.12 -13.81
CA ALA A 337 5.66 18.11 -12.77
C ALA A 337 4.42 17.72 -11.96
N LYS A 338 3.40 17.10 -12.58
CA LYS A 338 2.21 16.60 -11.86
C LYS A 338 2.55 15.42 -10.95
N VAL A 339 3.34 14.46 -11.44
CA VAL A 339 3.74 13.31 -10.63
C VAL A 339 4.68 13.72 -9.49
N ASP A 340 5.56 14.69 -9.72
CA ASP A 340 6.41 15.29 -8.66
C ASP A 340 5.56 15.97 -7.58
N ALA A 341 4.54 16.72 -7.98
CA ALA A 341 3.59 17.34 -7.04
C ALA A 341 2.79 16.29 -6.26
N ALA A 342 2.37 15.20 -6.92
CA ALA A 342 1.70 14.07 -6.29
C ALA A 342 2.60 13.40 -5.24
N ALA A 343 3.86 13.15 -5.57
CA ALA A 343 4.84 12.57 -4.65
C ALA A 343 5.10 13.50 -3.45
N ALA A 344 5.25 14.81 -3.69
CA ALA A 344 5.42 15.79 -2.63
C ALA A 344 4.22 15.82 -1.67
N ALA A 345 2.99 15.79 -2.21
CA ALA A 345 1.76 15.73 -1.41
C ALA A 345 1.70 14.44 -0.57
N LEU A 346 1.97 13.28 -1.18
CA LEU A 346 1.97 11.99 -0.50
C LEU A 346 2.96 11.96 0.67
N PHE A 347 4.21 12.35 0.43
CA PHE A 347 5.26 12.28 1.45
C PHE A 347 5.08 13.32 2.56
N ASP A 348 4.56 14.52 2.22
CA ASP A 348 4.16 15.50 3.22
C ASP A 348 3.02 14.97 4.10
N GLY A 349 2.03 14.29 3.52
CA GLY A 349 0.96 13.62 4.25
C GLY A 349 1.49 12.60 5.26
N GLY A 350 2.47 11.76 4.86
CA GLY A 350 3.13 10.81 5.77
C GLY A 350 3.84 11.50 6.93
N ARG A 351 4.58 12.59 6.67
CA ARG A 351 5.23 13.40 7.72
C ARG A 351 4.23 14.04 8.68
N ARG A 352 3.13 14.58 8.15
CA ARG A 352 2.06 15.16 8.98
C ARG A 352 1.38 14.11 9.86
N TYR A 353 1.17 12.91 9.36
CA TYR A 353 0.69 11.81 10.17
C TYR A 353 1.59 11.57 11.39
N GLU A 354 2.90 11.45 11.16
CA GLU A 354 3.89 11.26 12.23
C GLU A 354 3.90 12.42 13.21
N GLU A 355 3.85 13.65 12.71
CA GLU A 355 3.77 14.86 13.55
C GLU A 355 2.49 14.93 14.37
N TYR A 356 1.33 14.64 13.80
CA TYR A 356 0.07 14.63 14.54
C TYR A 356 0.04 13.53 15.61
N GLY A 357 0.60 12.34 15.29
CA GLY A 357 0.79 11.28 16.28
C GLY A 357 1.73 11.71 17.43
N ARG A 358 2.81 12.42 17.12
CA ARG A 358 3.73 12.98 18.11
C ARG A 358 3.03 14.01 19.01
N LEU A 359 2.30 14.95 18.45
CA LEU A 359 1.54 15.94 19.19
C LEU A 359 0.49 15.31 20.12
N LEU A 360 -0.19 14.25 19.66
CA LEU A 360 -1.12 13.49 20.48
C LEU A 360 -0.41 12.82 21.67
N VAL A 361 0.72 12.16 21.43
CA VAL A 361 1.45 11.40 22.48
C VAL A 361 2.15 12.32 23.47
N GLU A 362 2.81 13.38 23.00
CA GLU A 362 3.66 14.24 23.84
C GLU A 362 2.88 15.39 24.48
N ASN A 363 1.91 15.95 23.77
CA ASN A 363 1.21 17.16 24.20
C ASN A 363 -0.27 16.91 24.58
N GLY A 364 -0.82 15.71 24.31
CA GLY A 364 -2.24 15.43 24.49
C GLY A 364 -3.13 16.16 23.46
N GLU A 365 -2.56 16.63 22.34
CA GLU A 365 -3.35 17.26 21.29
C GLU A 365 -4.12 16.21 20.48
N THR A 366 -5.44 16.34 20.42
CA THR A 366 -6.31 15.45 19.67
C THR A 366 -5.86 15.33 18.21
N PHE A 367 -5.68 14.11 17.71
CA PHE A 367 -5.60 13.85 16.29
C PHE A 367 -7.01 13.85 15.73
N ASP A 368 -7.55 15.04 15.47
CA ASP A 368 -8.96 15.26 15.19
C ASP A 368 -9.40 14.80 13.78
N ALA A 369 -10.71 14.73 13.57
CA ALA A 369 -11.30 14.34 12.30
C ALA A 369 -10.89 15.26 11.15
N GLY A 370 -10.68 16.56 11.41
CA GLY A 370 -10.23 17.53 10.42
C GLY A 370 -8.82 17.21 9.91
N ARG A 371 -7.89 16.87 10.82
CA ARG A 371 -6.53 16.42 10.50
C ARG A 371 -6.56 15.13 9.68
N SER A 372 -7.33 14.11 10.12
CA SER A 372 -7.46 12.82 9.44
C SER A 372 -8.03 12.96 8.02
N MET A 373 -9.14 13.68 7.88
CA MET A 373 -9.79 13.88 6.59
C MET A 373 -8.94 14.72 5.63
N ARG A 374 -8.18 15.70 6.15
CA ARG A 374 -7.27 16.50 5.33
C ARG A 374 -6.15 15.64 4.73
N LEU A 375 -5.60 14.68 5.48
CA LEU A 375 -4.60 13.75 4.95
C LEU A 375 -5.18 12.87 3.85
N ASN A 376 -6.36 12.28 4.05
CA ASN A 376 -7.02 11.50 3.00
C ASN A 376 -7.24 12.33 1.74
N GLN A 377 -7.77 13.54 1.86
CA GLN A 377 -7.97 14.42 0.72
C GLN A 377 -6.67 14.73 -0.02
N GLN A 378 -5.57 14.88 0.71
CA GLN A 378 -4.24 15.13 0.13
C GLN A 378 -3.74 13.91 -0.67
N TYR A 379 -3.99 12.70 -0.19
CA TYR A 379 -3.64 11.45 -0.90
C TYR A 379 -4.50 11.25 -2.15
N PHE A 380 -5.80 11.53 -2.09
CA PHE A 380 -6.67 11.48 -3.28
C PHE A 380 -6.24 12.48 -4.35
N ILE A 381 -5.88 13.70 -3.98
CA ILE A 381 -5.37 14.69 -4.95
C ILE A 381 -4.05 14.20 -5.57
N ALA A 382 -3.20 13.50 -4.83
CA ALA A 382 -2.00 12.89 -5.41
C ALA A 382 -2.35 11.85 -6.49
N GLU A 383 -3.35 11.01 -6.26
CA GLU A 383 -3.84 10.04 -7.26
C GLU A 383 -4.44 10.73 -8.49
N GLU A 384 -5.25 11.77 -8.30
CA GLU A 384 -5.83 12.56 -9.42
C GLU A 384 -4.75 13.20 -10.29
N LEU A 385 -3.70 13.75 -9.70
CA LEU A 385 -2.57 14.32 -10.44
C LEU A 385 -1.86 13.26 -11.30
N VAL A 386 -1.71 12.03 -10.78
CA VAL A 386 -1.16 10.90 -11.56
C VAL A 386 -2.11 10.52 -12.69
N TRP A 387 -3.41 10.44 -12.42
CA TRP A 387 -4.41 10.15 -13.44
C TRP A 387 -4.40 11.16 -14.58
N GLU A 388 -4.38 12.45 -14.28
CA GLU A 388 -4.28 13.52 -15.28
C GLU A 388 -2.98 13.46 -16.10
N ALA A 389 -1.84 13.16 -15.44
CA ALA A 389 -0.56 12.98 -16.13
C ALA A 389 -0.63 11.80 -17.11
N LEU A 390 -1.20 10.68 -16.68
CA LEU A 390 -1.30 9.48 -17.50
C LEU A 390 -2.24 9.64 -18.68
N GLN A 391 -3.36 10.33 -18.53
CA GLN A 391 -4.23 10.68 -19.66
C GLN A 391 -3.49 11.47 -20.75
N ALA A 392 -2.67 12.44 -20.37
CA ALA A 392 -1.87 13.20 -21.31
C ALA A 392 -0.83 12.33 -22.02
N ILE A 393 -0.13 11.46 -21.27
CA ILE A 393 0.85 10.51 -21.79
C ILE A 393 0.21 9.55 -22.79
N VAL A 394 -0.91 8.92 -22.46
CA VAL A 394 -1.61 7.94 -23.33
C VAL A 394 -2.00 8.57 -24.66
N ARG A 395 -2.55 9.79 -24.64
CA ARG A 395 -2.92 10.54 -25.87
C ARG A 395 -1.70 10.85 -26.72
N ALA A 396 -0.58 11.27 -26.12
CA ALA A 396 0.63 11.64 -26.83
C ALA A 396 1.48 10.46 -27.31
N ALA A 397 1.39 9.31 -26.64
CA ALA A 397 2.11 8.09 -27.01
C ALA A 397 1.64 7.52 -28.37
N GLY A 398 0.38 7.73 -28.72
CA GLY A 398 -0.23 7.20 -29.95
C GLY A 398 -0.76 5.78 -29.79
N THR A 399 -1.26 5.19 -30.90
CA THR A 399 -1.98 3.91 -30.88
C THR A 399 -1.08 2.69 -30.58
N GLY A 400 0.14 2.67 -31.11
CA GLY A 400 1.04 1.52 -30.91
C GLY A 400 1.28 1.16 -29.43
N PRO A 401 1.66 2.11 -28.56
CA PRO A 401 1.82 1.87 -27.12
C PRO A 401 0.54 1.50 -26.36
N GLN A 402 -0.62 1.58 -27.01
CA GLN A 402 -1.92 1.16 -26.45
C GLN A 402 -2.32 -0.26 -26.84
N ALA A 403 -1.51 -0.95 -27.63
CA ALA A 403 -1.74 -2.34 -28.00
C ALA A 403 -1.57 -3.28 -26.79
N ASP A 404 -2.16 -4.48 -26.88
CA ASP A 404 -2.03 -5.52 -25.85
C ASP A 404 -0.55 -5.86 -25.61
N GLY A 405 -0.20 -6.05 -24.33
CA GLY A 405 1.15 -6.33 -23.87
C GLY A 405 2.06 -5.10 -23.76
N GLN A 406 1.65 -3.92 -24.21
CA GLN A 406 2.43 -2.70 -24.06
C GLN A 406 2.31 -2.11 -22.63
N LYS A 407 3.43 -1.53 -22.14
CA LYS A 407 3.49 -1.00 -20.77
C LYS A 407 2.57 0.19 -20.55
N ILE A 408 2.48 1.14 -21.49
CA ILE A 408 1.55 2.30 -21.39
C ILE A 408 0.11 1.83 -21.27
N GLN A 409 -0.30 0.86 -22.07
CA GLN A 409 -1.65 0.26 -22.00
C GLN A 409 -1.89 -0.36 -20.62
N ARG A 410 -0.90 -1.07 -20.07
CA ARG A 410 -0.98 -1.69 -18.74
C ARG A 410 -1.11 -0.62 -17.65
N TYR A 411 -0.25 0.40 -17.66
CA TYR A 411 -0.30 1.48 -16.66
C TYR A 411 -1.64 2.23 -16.69
N PHE A 412 -2.20 2.44 -17.89
CA PHE A 412 -3.54 3.02 -18.02
C PHE A 412 -4.62 2.15 -17.37
N ARG A 413 -4.61 0.84 -17.60
CA ARG A 413 -5.55 -0.09 -16.96
C ARG A 413 -5.35 -0.16 -15.45
N ASP A 414 -4.12 -0.15 -14.99
CA ASP A 414 -3.79 -0.22 -13.56
C ASP A 414 -4.26 1.03 -12.83
N VAL A 415 -3.99 2.24 -13.33
CA VAL A 415 -4.47 3.47 -12.70
C VAL A 415 -5.99 3.57 -12.76
N TRP A 416 -6.62 3.16 -13.88
CA TRP A 416 -8.07 3.12 -13.98
C TRP A 416 -8.69 2.26 -12.88
N THR A 417 -8.13 1.08 -12.64
CA THR A 417 -8.60 0.18 -11.57
C THR A 417 -8.35 0.78 -10.17
N ALA A 418 -7.20 1.42 -9.94
CA ALA A 418 -6.92 2.10 -8.69
C ALA A 418 -7.93 3.23 -8.40
N MET A 419 -8.30 4.01 -9.41
CA MET A 419 -9.22 5.16 -9.30
C MET A 419 -10.71 4.77 -9.21
N THR A 420 -11.08 3.52 -9.53
CA THR A 420 -12.49 3.07 -9.45
C THR A 420 -12.96 2.72 -8.03
N ARG A 421 -12.21 3.06 -7.03
CA ARG A 421 -12.63 2.95 -5.63
C ARG A 421 -13.59 4.10 -5.31
N ALA A 422 -14.79 4.02 -5.86
CA ALA A 422 -15.99 4.85 -5.72
C ALA A 422 -15.81 6.29 -5.21
N ASP A 423 -16.36 7.27 -5.85
CA ASP A 423 -16.69 8.68 -5.47
C ASP A 423 -15.98 9.24 -4.21
N GLN A 424 -14.78 8.72 -3.96
CA GLN A 424 -14.04 8.98 -2.72
C GLN A 424 -13.65 10.45 -2.64
N LEU A 425 -13.29 11.06 -3.77
CA LEU A 425 -12.93 12.47 -3.80
C LEU A 425 -14.10 13.36 -3.38
N GLU A 426 -15.31 13.09 -3.88
CA GLU A 426 -16.52 13.84 -3.51
C GLU A 426 -16.91 13.57 -2.07
N PHE A 427 -16.94 12.30 -1.66
CA PHE A 427 -17.29 11.92 -0.30
C PHE A 427 -16.32 12.49 0.73
N PHE A 428 -15.01 12.25 0.57
CA PHE A 428 -14.00 12.72 1.51
C PHE A 428 -13.73 14.21 1.42
N GLY A 429 -13.86 14.82 0.25
CA GLY A 429 -13.74 16.27 0.08
C GLY A 429 -14.79 17.03 0.88
N ALA A 430 -16.05 16.62 0.77
CA ALA A 430 -17.13 17.19 1.57
C ALA A 430 -16.98 16.87 3.08
N ALA A 431 -16.56 15.64 3.42
CA ALA A 431 -16.32 15.23 4.80
C ALA A 431 -15.15 16.00 5.42
N SER A 432 -14.06 16.21 4.71
CA SER A 432 -12.91 17.02 5.15
C SER A 432 -13.31 18.46 5.49
N THR A 433 -14.12 19.09 4.63
CA THR A 433 -14.60 20.45 4.86
C THR A 433 -15.53 20.54 6.07
N ARG A 434 -16.48 19.61 6.20
CA ARG A 434 -17.39 19.55 7.38
C ARG A 434 -16.61 19.32 8.66
N ALA A 435 -15.71 18.36 8.71
CA ALA A 435 -14.90 18.06 9.89
C ALA A 435 -14.08 19.28 10.34
N ARG A 436 -13.51 20.03 9.39
CA ARG A 436 -12.80 21.27 9.71
C ARG A 436 -13.73 22.31 10.34
N TRP A 437 -14.89 22.56 9.77
CA TRP A 437 -15.85 23.54 10.30
C TRP A 437 -16.37 23.14 11.68
N GLU A 438 -16.60 21.86 11.92
CA GLU A 438 -17.00 21.34 13.22
C GLU A 438 -15.89 21.49 14.27
N SER A 439 -14.63 21.25 13.90
CA SER A 439 -13.48 21.48 14.78
C SER A 439 -13.32 22.97 15.12
N GLU A 440 -13.41 23.87 14.13
CA GLU A 440 -13.35 25.31 14.32
C GLU A 440 -14.51 25.81 15.24
N ALA A 441 -15.72 25.29 15.07
CA ALA A 441 -16.86 25.61 15.90
C ALA A 441 -16.70 25.16 17.36
N ARG A 442 -16.10 23.97 17.60
CA ARG A 442 -15.80 23.50 18.97
C ARG A 442 -14.76 24.37 19.67
N LEU A 443 -13.73 24.82 18.94
CA LEU A 443 -12.71 25.71 19.48
C LEU A 443 -13.22 27.13 19.76
N ALA A 444 -14.22 27.59 19.01
CA ALA A 444 -14.85 28.90 19.18
C ALA A 444 -15.97 28.92 20.25
N ALA A 445 -16.46 27.75 20.69
CA ALA A 445 -17.44 27.66 21.74
C ALA A 445 -16.81 28.08 23.07
N PRO A 446 -17.41 29.06 23.82
CA PRO A 446 -16.90 29.42 25.13
C PRO A 446 -16.95 28.18 26.03
N SER A 447 -15.85 27.87 26.72
CA SER A 447 -15.86 26.86 27.77
C SER A 447 -16.95 27.22 28.78
N LEU A 448 -18.02 26.45 28.78
CA LEU A 448 -18.98 26.48 29.85
C LEU A 448 -18.26 25.94 31.09
N VAL A 449 -17.70 26.87 31.89
CA VAL A 449 -17.18 26.61 33.23
C VAL A 449 -18.35 26.61 34.21
#